data_df5ca05fd254a5b165209ca4c11dec50
#
_entry.id   df5ca05fd254a5b165209ca4c11dec50
#
_cell.length_a   1.000
_cell.length_b   1.000
_cell.length_c   1.000
_cell.angle_alpha   90.00
_cell.angle_beta   90.00
_cell.angle_gamma   90.00
#
_symmetry.space_group_name_H-M   'P 1'
#
loop_
_entity.id
_entity.type
_entity.pdbx_description
1 polymer ?
#
loop_
_entity_poly.entity_id
_entity_poly.type
_entity_poly.pdbx_seq_one_letter_code
_entity_poly.pdbx_strand_id
1 'polypeptide(L)'
;MRWTPGDVSGDIEDRRGSSGPRFGGAPMGLGGLIMLVLLSLIFKRDFVSMFSGTQEVAPTGQASRSMVEDPAETKMVQFVSFVLDDAQSTWDRVLPKEGGVPYRHAKLVLFRDATDSACGLAQTATGPFYCPADEKVYIDLGFYDELTNRFGAPGEFAQAYVLAHEIGHHVQKVLGISSKVHALQQSDPSEANPLSVRLELQADCLAGVWGNSTAQRDLIEQQDVEAGIRAAGAVGDDRLQRMAGRRVSPENFTHGSSAQRAEWFQRGLASGDLAQCNTFAGR
;
A
#
# COMPACT_ATOMS: atom_id res chain seq x y z
N MET A 1 14.19 -10.65 -8.88
CA MET A 1 14.94 -10.20 -7.70
C MET A 1 15.67 -11.37 -7.04
N ARG A 2 16.91 -11.19 -6.57
CA ARG A 2 17.67 -12.27 -5.87
C ARG A 2 17.44 -12.14 -4.37
N TRP A 3 16.85 -13.15 -3.76
CA TRP A 3 16.61 -13.20 -2.32
C TRP A 3 16.68 -14.65 -1.82
N THR A 4 16.90 -14.82 -0.55
CA THR A 4 16.97 -16.14 0.08
C THR A 4 15.86 -16.25 1.12
N PRO A 5 15.06 -17.32 1.08
CA PRO A 5 14.09 -17.60 2.14
C PRO A 5 14.77 -17.65 3.51
N GLY A 6 14.16 -16.98 4.48
CA GLY A 6 14.63 -16.89 5.85
C GLY A 6 13.47 -16.97 6.83
N ASP A 7 13.76 -16.66 8.10
CA ASP A 7 12.73 -16.52 9.13
C ASP A 7 11.79 -15.33 8.80
N VAL A 8 10.58 -15.39 9.31
CA VAL A 8 9.63 -14.30 9.19
C VAL A 8 10.08 -13.14 10.10
N SER A 9 10.09 -11.93 9.53
CA SER A 9 10.46 -10.71 10.24
C SER A 9 9.67 -10.51 11.54
N GLY A 10 10.34 -10.10 12.60
CA GLY A 10 9.72 -9.69 13.87
C GLY A 10 8.84 -8.43 13.73
N ASP A 11 8.92 -7.74 12.59
CA ASP A 11 8.10 -6.56 12.26
C ASP A 11 6.81 -6.92 11.49
N ILE A 12 6.55 -8.22 11.25
CA ILE A 12 5.29 -8.69 10.66
C ILE A 12 4.28 -9.08 11.74
N GLU A 13 3.09 -8.51 11.63
CA GLU A 13 1.87 -8.95 12.32
C GLU A 13 1.00 -9.76 11.35
N ASP A 14 1.05 -11.08 11.46
CA ASP A 14 0.25 -11.96 10.60
C ASP A 14 -1.18 -12.12 11.15
N ARG A 15 -2.14 -11.48 10.49
CA ARG A 15 -3.56 -11.54 10.83
C ARG A 15 -4.39 -12.35 9.84
N ARG A 16 -3.77 -13.07 8.89
CA ARG A 16 -4.48 -13.83 7.84
C ARG A 16 -5.40 -14.92 8.39
N GLY A 17 -5.07 -15.49 9.53
CA GLY A 17 -5.90 -16.49 10.24
C GLY A 17 -6.95 -15.89 11.18
N SER A 18 -6.94 -14.57 11.41
CA SER A 18 -7.94 -13.93 12.26
C SER A 18 -9.20 -13.70 11.43
N SER A 19 -10.35 -14.15 11.94
CA SER A 19 -11.65 -13.76 11.39
C SER A 19 -11.71 -12.23 11.42
N GLY A 20 -11.89 -11.57 10.28
CA GLY A 20 -12.07 -10.13 10.18
C GLY A 20 -13.16 -9.62 11.14
N PRO A 21 -13.28 -8.31 11.34
CA PRO A 21 -14.22 -7.75 12.28
C PRO A 21 -15.60 -8.35 12.04
N ARG A 22 -16.08 -9.13 13.01
CA ARG A 22 -17.48 -9.55 13.03
C ARG A 22 -18.26 -8.28 13.30
N PHE A 23 -18.91 -7.73 12.30
CA PHE A 23 -19.98 -6.78 12.50
C PHE A 23 -21.04 -7.50 13.35
N GLY A 24 -20.82 -7.50 14.67
CA GLY A 24 -21.83 -7.94 15.62
C GLY A 24 -23.05 -7.05 15.42
N GLY A 25 -24.19 -7.67 15.10
CA GLY A 25 -25.42 -7.03 14.72
C GLY A 25 -25.87 -5.96 15.71
N ALA A 26 -25.32 -4.75 15.58
CA ALA A 26 -26.03 -3.58 16.06
C ALA A 26 -27.25 -3.40 15.15
N PRO A 27 -28.45 -3.21 15.69
CA PRO A 27 -29.65 -3.02 14.89
C PRO A 27 -29.44 -1.81 13.99
N MET A 28 -29.32 -2.06 12.68
CA MET A 28 -29.14 -1.00 11.70
C MET A 28 -30.40 -0.16 11.67
N GLY A 29 -30.31 1.10 12.12
CA GLY A 29 -31.42 2.03 12.06
C GLY A 29 -31.82 2.29 10.59
N LEU A 30 -33.06 2.76 10.40
CA LEU A 30 -33.64 3.05 9.08
C LEU A 30 -32.72 3.88 8.17
N GLY A 31 -31.87 4.75 8.72
CA GLY A 31 -30.87 5.55 7.99
C GLY A 31 -29.75 4.71 7.38
N GLY A 32 -29.30 3.64 8.04
CA GLY A 32 -28.29 2.73 7.50
C GLY A 32 -28.80 1.92 6.32
N LEU A 33 -30.05 1.47 6.37
CA LEU A 33 -30.71 0.77 5.26
C LEU A 33 -30.85 1.67 4.03
N ILE A 34 -31.27 2.92 4.21
CA ILE A 34 -31.37 3.91 3.12
C ILE A 34 -30.02 4.16 2.48
N MET A 35 -28.95 4.26 3.28
CA MET A 35 -27.60 4.46 2.78
C MET A 35 -27.10 3.26 1.96
N LEU A 36 -27.39 2.02 2.37
CA LEU A 36 -27.06 0.82 1.60
C LEU A 36 -27.82 0.74 0.27
N VAL A 37 -29.09 1.13 0.26
CA VAL A 37 -29.89 1.21 -0.99
C VAL A 37 -29.32 2.26 -1.93
N LEU A 38 -28.93 3.43 -1.43
CA LEU A 38 -28.30 4.48 -2.25
C LEU A 38 -26.95 4.04 -2.81
N LEU A 39 -26.12 3.37 -2.00
CA LEU A 39 -24.85 2.79 -2.46
C LEU A 39 -25.09 1.71 -3.53
N SER A 40 -26.10 0.86 -3.35
CA SER A 40 -26.47 -0.16 -4.34
C SER A 40 -26.86 0.46 -5.67
N LEU A 41 -27.61 1.56 -5.66
CA LEU A 41 -28.03 2.29 -6.87
C LEU A 41 -26.86 3.01 -7.56
N ILE A 42 -25.94 3.61 -6.79
CA ILE A 42 -24.78 4.34 -7.31
C ILE A 42 -23.74 3.39 -7.92
N PHE A 43 -23.46 2.28 -7.24
CA PHE A 43 -22.41 1.34 -7.66
C PHE A 43 -22.90 0.17 -8.49
N LYS A 44 -24.22 0.06 -8.74
CA LYS A 44 -24.86 -1.08 -9.43
C LYS A 44 -24.46 -2.44 -8.84
N ARG A 45 -24.28 -2.51 -7.53
CA ARG A 45 -23.99 -3.72 -6.75
C ARG A 45 -24.97 -3.80 -5.60
N ASP A 46 -25.47 -5.00 -5.32
CA ASP A 46 -26.43 -5.23 -4.26
C ASP A 46 -25.75 -5.28 -2.88
N PHE A 47 -25.55 -4.08 -2.28
CA PHE A 47 -25.02 -3.96 -0.93
C PHE A 47 -26.05 -4.34 0.14
N VAL A 48 -27.34 -4.41 -0.18
CA VAL A 48 -28.40 -4.75 0.76
C VAL A 48 -28.37 -6.25 1.06
N SER A 49 -28.26 -7.12 0.04
CA SER A 49 -28.14 -8.56 0.25
C SER A 49 -26.81 -8.97 0.86
N MET A 50 -25.75 -8.20 0.65
CA MET A 50 -24.45 -8.45 1.28
C MET A 50 -24.49 -8.21 2.82
N PHE A 51 -25.37 -7.31 3.28
CA PHE A 51 -25.53 -6.99 4.71
C PHE A 51 -26.73 -7.68 5.37
N SER A 52 -27.74 -8.10 4.60
CA SER A 52 -28.95 -8.74 5.13
C SER A 52 -28.91 -10.28 5.12
N GLY A 53 -27.76 -10.88 4.85
CA GLY A 53 -27.58 -12.34 4.88
C GLY A 53 -27.85 -12.91 6.29
N THR A 54 -29.12 -13.18 6.59
CA THR A 54 -29.54 -14.05 7.67
C THR A 54 -29.14 -15.48 7.30
N GLN A 55 -27.91 -15.87 7.63
CA GLN A 55 -27.58 -17.28 7.69
C GLN A 55 -28.11 -17.84 9.00
N GLU A 56 -29.06 -18.74 8.89
CA GLU A 56 -29.46 -19.64 9.99
C GLU A 56 -28.20 -20.27 10.59
N VAL A 57 -27.94 -19.94 11.82
CA VAL A 57 -26.82 -20.49 12.59
C VAL A 57 -27.19 -21.90 13.01
N ALA A 58 -26.80 -22.89 12.25
CA ALA A 58 -26.64 -24.23 12.79
C ALA A 58 -25.45 -24.22 13.78
N PRO A 59 -25.57 -24.79 14.98
CA PRO A 59 -24.47 -24.85 15.94
C PRO A 59 -23.46 -25.90 15.49
N THR A 60 -22.52 -25.54 14.67
CA THR A 60 -21.35 -26.36 14.37
C THR A 60 -20.17 -25.80 15.14
N GLY A 61 -19.55 -26.69 15.93
CA GLY A 61 -18.41 -26.42 16.77
C GLY A 61 -17.32 -25.62 16.07
N GLN A 62 -16.69 -24.78 16.86
CA GLN A 62 -15.48 -24.05 16.50
C GLN A 62 -14.40 -25.01 16.02
N ALA A 63 -14.43 -25.35 14.73
CA ALA A 63 -13.23 -25.78 14.08
C ALA A 63 -12.44 -24.50 13.77
N SER A 64 -11.41 -24.20 14.58
CA SER A 64 -10.26 -23.45 14.09
C SER A 64 -9.92 -24.08 12.77
N ARG A 65 -10.17 -23.43 11.63
CA ARG A 65 -9.59 -23.83 10.38
C ARG A 65 -8.10 -23.77 10.61
N SER A 66 -7.47 -24.93 10.84
CA SER A 66 -6.03 -25.06 10.70
C SER A 66 -5.76 -24.55 9.28
N MET A 67 -5.06 -23.41 9.18
CA MET A 67 -4.58 -22.96 7.90
C MET A 67 -3.73 -24.11 7.37
N VAL A 68 -4.21 -24.79 6.34
CA VAL A 68 -3.33 -25.61 5.52
C VAL A 68 -2.37 -24.58 4.94
N GLU A 69 -1.13 -24.57 5.40
CA GLU A 69 -0.11 -23.68 4.87
C GLU A 69 0.05 -23.98 3.39
N ASP A 70 -0.46 -23.08 2.55
CA ASP A 70 -0.20 -23.12 1.13
C ASP A 70 1.30 -22.79 0.93
N PRO A 71 2.10 -23.71 0.37
CA PRO A 71 3.53 -23.46 0.16
C PRO A 71 3.81 -22.18 -0.66
N ALA A 72 2.92 -21.83 -1.59
CA ALA A 72 3.03 -20.60 -2.39
C ALA A 72 2.83 -19.36 -1.51
N GLU A 73 1.87 -19.41 -0.61
CA GLU A 73 1.62 -18.31 0.33
C GLU A 73 2.74 -18.19 1.36
N THR A 74 3.25 -19.29 1.88
CA THR A 74 4.42 -19.30 2.78
C THR A 74 5.62 -18.65 2.10
N LYS A 75 5.91 -18.99 0.85
CA LYS A 75 6.97 -18.36 0.07
C LYS A 75 6.73 -16.85 -0.10
N MET A 76 5.48 -16.44 -0.32
CA MET A 76 5.12 -15.03 -0.45
C MET A 76 5.37 -14.27 0.86
N VAL A 77 5.01 -14.84 2.00
CA VAL A 77 5.29 -14.25 3.32
C VAL A 77 6.79 -14.10 3.55
N GLN A 78 7.59 -15.11 3.23
CA GLN A 78 9.04 -15.03 3.34
C GLN A 78 9.63 -13.96 2.41
N PHE A 79 9.09 -13.83 1.20
CA PHE A 79 9.49 -12.80 0.26
C PHE A 79 9.20 -11.39 0.81
N VAL A 80 7.97 -11.17 1.25
CA VAL A 80 7.53 -9.89 1.83
C VAL A 80 8.34 -9.56 3.10
N SER A 81 8.66 -10.56 3.91
CA SER A 81 9.54 -10.43 5.09
C SER A 81 10.93 -9.96 4.70
N PHE A 82 11.53 -10.59 3.70
CA PHE A 82 12.83 -10.19 3.17
C PHE A 82 12.82 -8.73 2.68
N VAL A 83 11.79 -8.34 1.90
CA VAL A 83 11.68 -6.98 1.36
C VAL A 83 11.52 -5.95 2.48
N LEU A 84 10.71 -6.27 3.49
CA LEU A 84 10.50 -5.40 4.66
C LEU A 84 11.82 -5.14 5.39
N ASP A 85 12.52 -6.21 5.77
CA ASP A 85 13.77 -6.11 6.53
C ASP A 85 14.86 -5.39 5.72
N ASP A 86 14.91 -5.64 4.41
CA ASP A 86 15.84 -4.98 3.49
C ASP A 86 15.55 -3.48 3.36
N ALA A 87 14.28 -3.11 3.22
CA ALA A 87 13.87 -1.71 3.16
C ALA A 87 14.17 -0.99 4.48
N GLN A 88 13.81 -1.58 5.62
CA GLN A 88 14.09 -1.01 6.94
C GLN A 88 15.58 -0.87 7.20
N SER A 89 16.38 -1.90 6.89
CA SER A 89 17.85 -1.83 7.00
C SER A 89 18.47 -0.74 6.08
N THR A 90 17.85 -0.49 4.94
CA THR A 90 18.28 0.63 4.07
C THR A 90 17.99 1.97 4.75
N TRP A 91 16.81 2.16 5.29
CA TRP A 91 16.42 3.41 5.95
C TRP A 91 17.14 3.64 7.27
N ASP A 92 17.52 2.58 8.00
CA ASP A 92 18.40 2.69 9.18
C ASP A 92 19.75 3.33 8.85
N ARG A 93 20.25 3.15 7.62
CA ARG A 93 21.51 3.73 7.16
C ARG A 93 21.33 5.11 6.53
N VAL A 94 20.30 5.28 5.70
CA VAL A 94 20.10 6.50 4.90
C VAL A 94 19.53 7.62 5.74
N LEU A 95 18.51 7.35 6.54
CA LEU A 95 17.75 8.42 7.21
C LEU A 95 18.57 9.20 8.25
N PRO A 96 19.38 8.58 9.12
CA PRO A 96 20.24 9.33 10.03
C PRO A 96 21.30 10.16 9.31
N LYS A 97 21.83 9.64 8.19
CA LYS A 97 22.91 10.27 7.45
C LYS A 97 22.44 11.43 6.58
N GLU A 98 21.33 11.27 5.88
CA GLU A 98 20.85 12.22 4.89
C GLU A 98 19.63 13.02 5.38
N GLY A 99 18.78 12.42 6.19
CA GLY A 99 17.59 13.04 6.78
C GLY A 99 17.82 13.69 8.13
N GLY A 100 18.95 13.39 8.81
CA GLY A 100 19.30 13.97 10.11
C GLY A 100 18.46 13.48 11.28
N VAL A 101 17.65 12.43 11.10
CA VAL A 101 16.78 11.84 12.12
C VAL A 101 16.94 10.32 12.17
N PRO A 102 16.83 9.69 13.36
CA PRO A 102 16.86 8.24 13.46
C PRO A 102 15.63 7.64 12.77
N TYR A 103 15.82 6.52 12.08
CA TYR A 103 14.72 5.73 11.55
C TYR A 103 14.05 4.92 12.66
N ARG A 104 12.75 4.75 12.59
CA ARG A 104 11.98 3.81 13.42
C ARG A 104 11.33 2.81 12.49
N HIS A 105 11.37 1.53 12.84
CA HIS A 105 10.77 0.49 12.02
C HIS A 105 9.24 0.61 11.97
N ALA A 106 8.68 0.49 10.77
CA ALA A 106 7.25 0.28 10.60
C ALA A 106 6.90 -1.19 10.88
N LYS A 107 5.67 -1.45 11.35
CA LYS A 107 5.13 -2.81 11.34
C LYS A 107 4.39 -3.07 10.03
N LEU A 108 4.42 -4.33 9.58
CA LEU A 108 3.64 -4.79 8.44
C LEU A 108 2.54 -5.73 8.93
N VAL A 109 1.30 -5.39 8.64
CA VAL A 109 0.14 -6.24 8.91
C VAL A 109 -0.23 -7.00 7.63
N LEU A 110 -0.12 -8.33 7.68
CA LEU A 110 -0.65 -9.20 6.64
C LEU A 110 -2.06 -9.64 7.02
N PHE A 111 -3.01 -9.47 6.11
CA PHE A 111 -4.40 -9.81 6.36
C PHE A 111 -5.06 -10.46 5.14
N ARG A 112 -6.29 -10.93 5.29
CA ARG A 112 -7.17 -11.38 4.21
C ARG A 112 -8.51 -10.69 4.31
N ASP A 113 -9.04 -10.28 3.17
CA ASP A 113 -10.35 -9.64 3.01
C ASP A 113 -10.46 -8.30 3.75
N ALA A 114 -10.40 -8.30 5.08
CA ALA A 114 -10.50 -7.09 5.88
C ALA A 114 -9.82 -7.23 7.25
N THR A 115 -9.29 -6.10 7.78
CA THR A 115 -8.78 -5.97 9.15
C THR A 115 -8.94 -4.53 9.63
N ASP A 116 -8.98 -4.34 10.94
CA ASP A 116 -9.01 -3.00 11.52
C ASP A 116 -7.62 -2.35 11.52
N SER A 117 -7.60 -1.05 11.24
CA SER A 117 -6.44 -0.17 11.42
C SER A 117 -6.85 1.09 12.19
N ALA A 118 -5.87 1.83 12.71
CA ALA A 118 -6.16 3.13 13.33
C ALA A 118 -6.63 4.20 12.33
N CYS A 119 -6.50 3.95 11.03
CA CYS A 119 -7.01 4.81 9.95
C CYS A 119 -8.38 4.36 9.42
N GLY A 120 -8.98 3.33 10.00
CA GLY A 120 -10.25 2.75 9.58
C GLY A 120 -10.13 1.31 9.11
N LEU A 121 -11.17 0.80 8.49
CA LEU A 121 -11.22 -0.58 8.00
C LEU A 121 -10.31 -0.75 6.77
N ALA A 122 -9.31 -1.60 6.88
CA ALA A 122 -8.50 -2.07 5.76
C ALA A 122 -9.25 -3.16 5.00
N GLN A 123 -9.33 -3.07 3.69
CA GLN A 123 -9.98 -4.05 2.82
C GLN A 123 -9.11 -4.32 1.60
N THR A 124 -9.17 -5.53 1.04
CA THR A 124 -8.48 -5.89 -0.21
C THR A 124 -8.78 -4.88 -1.34
N ALA A 125 -10.02 -4.40 -1.42
CA ALA A 125 -10.46 -3.45 -2.45
C ALA A 125 -9.79 -2.07 -2.36
N THR A 126 -9.23 -1.69 -1.21
CA THR A 126 -8.49 -0.43 -1.03
C THR A 126 -7.03 -0.53 -1.48
N GLY A 127 -6.54 -1.75 -1.69
CA GLY A 127 -5.12 -2.02 -1.94
C GLY A 127 -4.25 -1.90 -0.69
N PRO A 128 -2.95 -2.10 -0.82
CA PRO A 128 -1.97 -1.82 0.24
C PRO A 128 -1.99 -0.35 0.63
N PHE A 129 -1.72 -0.05 1.90
CA PHE A 129 -1.59 1.33 2.38
C PHE A 129 -0.77 1.41 3.67
N TYR A 130 -0.18 2.57 3.89
CA TYR A 130 0.42 2.95 5.16
C TYR A 130 -0.57 3.77 6.00
N CYS A 131 -0.72 3.42 7.28
CA CYS A 131 -1.52 4.19 8.22
C CYS A 131 -0.61 5.03 9.14
N PRO A 132 -0.62 6.37 9.02
CA PRO A 132 0.24 7.23 9.85
C PRO A 132 -0.19 7.31 11.32
N ALA A 133 -1.39 6.85 11.68
CA ALA A 133 -1.90 6.90 13.05
C ALA A 133 -1.33 5.78 13.94
N ASP A 134 -1.05 4.61 13.37
CA ASP A 134 -0.44 3.48 14.07
C ASP A 134 0.95 3.08 13.52
N GLU A 135 1.43 3.81 12.52
CA GLU A 135 2.72 3.61 11.85
C GLU A 135 2.88 2.19 11.28
N LYS A 136 1.80 1.65 10.70
CA LYS A 136 1.77 0.31 10.11
C LYS A 136 1.46 0.35 8.63
N VAL A 137 2.09 -0.57 7.90
CA VAL A 137 1.72 -0.92 6.52
C VAL A 137 0.72 -2.06 6.56
N TYR A 138 -0.30 -2.02 5.72
CA TYR A 138 -1.34 -3.04 5.61
C TYR A 138 -1.35 -3.62 4.21
N ILE A 139 -1.22 -4.95 4.10
CA ILE A 139 -1.21 -5.64 2.80
C ILE A 139 -2.07 -6.92 2.90
N ASP A 140 -3.06 -7.03 2.02
CA ASP A 140 -3.67 -8.30 1.67
C ASP A 140 -2.81 -8.96 0.58
N LEU A 141 -2.32 -10.17 0.82
CA LEU A 141 -1.46 -10.86 -0.15
C LEU A 141 -2.17 -11.12 -1.50
N GLY A 142 -3.51 -11.20 -1.52
CA GLY A 142 -4.30 -11.29 -2.75
C GLY A 142 -4.12 -10.09 -3.69
N PHE A 143 -3.70 -8.94 -3.17
CA PHE A 143 -3.38 -7.78 -4.00
C PHE A 143 -2.26 -8.06 -5.02
N TYR A 144 -1.31 -8.92 -4.72
CA TYR A 144 -0.24 -9.27 -5.64
C TYR A 144 -0.72 -10.03 -6.87
N ASP A 145 -1.81 -10.80 -6.73
CA ASP A 145 -2.50 -11.41 -7.87
C ASP A 145 -3.20 -10.33 -8.71
N GLU A 146 -3.83 -9.33 -8.07
CA GLU A 146 -4.40 -8.19 -8.78
C GLU A 146 -3.32 -7.36 -9.51
N LEU A 147 -2.17 -7.12 -8.87
CA LEU A 147 -1.05 -6.41 -9.46
C LEU A 147 -0.58 -7.08 -10.77
N THR A 148 -0.54 -8.42 -10.76
CA THR A 148 -0.17 -9.21 -11.94
C THR A 148 -1.28 -9.24 -12.98
N ASN A 149 -2.49 -9.66 -12.60
CA ASN A 149 -3.55 -10.04 -13.53
C ASN A 149 -4.39 -8.85 -13.99
N ARG A 150 -4.62 -7.87 -13.12
CA ARG A 150 -5.45 -6.70 -13.39
C ARG A 150 -4.62 -5.50 -13.80
N PHE A 151 -3.53 -5.23 -13.10
CA PHE A 151 -2.67 -4.08 -13.36
C PHE A 151 -1.54 -4.37 -14.36
N GLY A 152 -1.34 -5.63 -14.77
CA GLY A 152 -0.35 -6.01 -15.78
C GLY A 152 1.10 -5.68 -15.37
N ALA A 153 1.39 -5.75 -14.08
CA ALA A 153 2.72 -5.54 -13.51
C ALA A 153 3.20 -6.81 -12.76
N PRO A 154 3.51 -7.89 -13.49
CA PRO A 154 4.02 -9.11 -12.89
C PRO A 154 5.47 -8.97 -12.41
N GLY A 155 5.85 -9.86 -11.49
CA GLY A 155 7.24 -10.03 -11.04
C GLY A 155 7.46 -9.66 -9.58
N GLU A 156 8.41 -10.33 -8.95
CA GLU A 156 8.73 -10.14 -7.53
C GLU A 156 9.12 -8.69 -7.22
N PHE A 157 9.88 -8.04 -8.11
CA PHE A 157 10.28 -6.66 -7.86
C PHE A 157 9.13 -5.64 -8.01
N ALA A 158 8.10 -5.96 -8.82
CA ALA A 158 6.88 -5.17 -8.85
C ALA A 158 6.14 -5.22 -7.50
N GLN A 159 6.10 -6.39 -6.87
CA GLN A 159 5.54 -6.58 -5.53
C GLN A 159 6.38 -5.89 -4.46
N ALA A 160 7.71 -6.00 -4.56
CA ALA A 160 8.65 -5.33 -3.67
C ALA A 160 8.55 -3.80 -3.75
N TYR A 161 8.37 -3.24 -4.95
CA TYR A 161 8.13 -1.82 -5.16
C TYR A 161 6.91 -1.32 -4.35
N VAL A 162 5.79 -2.07 -4.36
CA VAL A 162 4.60 -1.68 -3.61
C VAL A 162 4.91 -1.55 -2.13
N LEU A 163 5.54 -2.56 -1.51
CA LEU A 163 5.93 -2.48 -0.10
C LEU A 163 6.90 -1.34 0.17
N ALA A 164 7.89 -1.14 -0.71
CA ALA A 164 8.87 -0.06 -0.57
C ALA A 164 8.21 1.33 -0.68
N HIS A 165 7.16 1.48 -1.49
CA HIS A 165 6.35 2.69 -1.60
C HIS A 165 5.63 2.99 -0.27
N GLU A 166 4.99 1.99 0.34
CA GLU A 166 4.33 2.14 1.64
C GLU A 166 5.33 2.48 2.76
N ILE A 167 6.51 1.88 2.73
CA ILE A 167 7.63 2.28 3.62
C ILE A 167 8.09 3.72 3.31
N GLY A 168 8.02 4.18 2.06
CA GLY A 168 8.25 5.57 1.68
C GLY A 168 7.30 6.53 2.41
N HIS A 169 6.02 6.20 2.55
CA HIS A 169 5.08 6.96 3.38
C HIS A 169 5.45 6.96 4.87
N HIS A 170 5.97 5.86 5.37
CA HIS A 170 6.51 5.82 6.73
C HIS A 170 7.72 6.74 6.90
N VAL A 171 8.63 6.76 5.95
CA VAL A 171 9.78 7.70 5.95
C VAL A 171 9.29 9.16 5.95
N GLN A 172 8.30 9.50 5.15
CA GLN A 172 7.66 10.84 5.18
C GLN A 172 7.08 11.19 6.55
N LYS A 173 6.48 10.22 7.23
CA LYS A 173 5.98 10.40 8.60
C LYS A 173 7.13 10.67 9.58
N VAL A 174 8.21 9.88 9.52
CA VAL A 174 9.39 10.05 10.38
C VAL A 174 10.06 11.40 10.15
N LEU A 175 10.14 11.86 8.90
CA LEU A 175 10.65 13.20 8.53
C LEU A 175 9.70 14.36 8.87
N GLY A 176 8.47 14.06 9.33
CA GLY A 176 7.44 15.07 9.63
C GLY A 176 6.81 15.73 8.40
N ILE A 177 7.09 15.22 7.20
CA ILE A 177 6.56 15.73 5.93
C ILE A 177 5.05 15.52 5.86
N SER A 178 4.57 14.31 6.13
CA SER A 178 3.13 13.97 6.10
C SER A 178 2.30 14.89 7.01
N SER A 179 2.81 15.20 8.21
CA SER A 179 2.11 16.07 9.16
C SER A 179 2.02 17.52 8.66
N LYS A 180 3.09 18.03 8.03
CA LYS A 180 3.10 19.37 7.42
C LYS A 180 2.13 19.44 6.24
N VAL A 181 2.13 18.44 5.37
CA VAL A 181 1.24 18.38 4.21
C VAL A 181 -0.22 18.31 4.67
N HIS A 182 -0.53 17.48 5.66
CA HIS A 182 -1.88 17.39 6.21
C HIS A 182 -2.37 18.74 6.77
N ALA A 183 -1.53 19.47 7.50
CA ALA A 183 -1.86 20.81 7.99
C ALA A 183 -2.13 21.80 6.84
N LEU A 184 -1.35 21.72 5.73
CA LEU A 184 -1.58 22.54 4.55
C LEU A 184 -2.91 22.18 3.86
N GLN A 185 -3.22 20.91 3.71
CA GLN A 185 -4.49 20.44 3.13
C GLN A 185 -5.71 20.90 3.95
N GLN A 186 -5.58 20.96 5.28
CA GLN A 186 -6.64 21.49 6.14
C GLN A 186 -6.80 23.01 6.02
N SER A 187 -5.71 23.73 5.85
CA SER A 187 -5.73 25.20 5.71
C SER A 187 -6.20 25.66 4.33
N ASP A 188 -5.95 24.86 3.29
CA ASP A 188 -6.39 25.13 1.92
C ASP A 188 -6.89 23.83 1.25
N PRO A 189 -8.18 23.53 1.35
CA PRO A 189 -8.77 22.35 0.73
C PRO A 189 -8.65 22.30 -0.79
N SER A 190 -8.47 23.44 -1.47
CA SER A 190 -8.31 23.49 -2.93
C SER A 190 -6.97 22.91 -3.38
N GLU A 191 -5.94 22.93 -2.51
CA GLU A 191 -4.62 22.36 -2.72
C GLU A 191 -4.53 20.88 -2.26
N ALA A 192 -5.61 20.30 -1.73
CA ALA A 192 -5.57 18.95 -1.15
C ALA A 192 -5.08 17.88 -2.14
N ASN A 193 -5.64 17.84 -3.36
CA ASN A 193 -5.25 16.89 -4.39
C ASN A 193 -3.80 17.11 -4.89
N PRO A 194 -3.40 18.34 -5.29
CA PRO A 194 -2.01 18.62 -5.64
C PRO A 194 -1.00 18.22 -4.55
N LEU A 195 -1.32 18.44 -3.29
CA LEU A 195 -0.46 18.05 -2.17
C LEU A 195 -0.39 16.54 -1.98
N SER A 196 -1.52 15.83 -2.15
CA SER A 196 -1.54 14.37 -2.15
C SER A 196 -0.65 13.81 -3.26
N VAL A 197 -0.80 14.29 -4.49
CA VAL A 197 0.06 13.88 -5.61
C VAL A 197 1.54 14.04 -5.28
N ARG A 198 1.95 15.16 -4.65
CA ARG A 198 3.35 15.37 -4.27
C ARG A 198 3.84 14.37 -3.22
N LEU A 199 3.00 14.00 -2.25
CA LEU A 199 3.33 12.94 -1.28
C LEU A 199 3.54 11.60 -1.99
N GLU A 200 2.65 11.22 -2.87
CA GLU A 200 2.74 9.97 -3.64
C GLU A 200 4.00 9.89 -4.49
N LEU A 201 4.28 10.94 -5.27
CA LEU A 201 5.47 11.02 -6.10
C LEU A 201 6.77 10.99 -5.27
N GLN A 202 6.74 11.58 -4.06
CA GLN A 202 7.86 11.47 -3.15
C GLN A 202 8.02 10.04 -2.63
N ALA A 203 6.93 9.34 -2.28
CA ALA A 203 6.98 7.94 -1.86
C ALA A 203 7.52 7.04 -2.98
N ASP A 204 7.16 7.29 -4.25
CA ASP A 204 7.75 6.62 -5.40
C ASP A 204 9.27 6.85 -5.48
N CYS A 205 9.72 8.09 -5.31
CA CYS A 205 11.15 8.41 -5.30
C CYS A 205 11.88 7.70 -4.15
N LEU A 206 11.30 7.69 -2.95
CA LEU A 206 11.87 6.99 -1.79
C LEU A 206 11.95 5.47 -2.03
N ALA A 207 10.93 4.87 -2.65
CA ALA A 207 11.00 3.49 -3.11
C ALA A 207 12.15 3.27 -4.13
N GLY A 208 12.38 4.26 -4.98
CA GLY A 208 13.53 4.27 -5.90
C GLY A 208 14.88 4.33 -5.17
N VAL A 209 15.01 5.13 -4.11
CA VAL A 209 16.24 5.20 -3.29
C VAL A 209 16.52 3.82 -2.66
N TRP A 210 15.51 3.14 -2.14
CA TRP A 210 15.66 1.74 -1.70
C TRP A 210 16.09 0.83 -2.86
N GLY A 211 15.45 0.96 -4.03
CA GLY A 211 15.80 0.20 -5.24
C GLY A 211 17.26 0.42 -5.68
N ASN A 212 17.80 1.63 -5.58
CA ASN A 212 19.21 1.91 -5.81
C ASN A 212 20.12 1.12 -4.86
N SER A 213 19.78 1.14 -3.55
CA SER A 213 20.52 0.36 -2.54
C SER A 213 20.48 -1.15 -2.83
N THR A 214 19.37 -1.69 -3.31
CA THR A 214 19.28 -3.11 -3.70
C THR A 214 20.10 -3.41 -4.95
N ALA A 215 20.12 -2.50 -5.94
CA ALA A 215 20.94 -2.62 -7.14
C ALA A 215 22.44 -2.62 -6.82
N GLN A 216 22.89 -1.73 -5.92
CA GLN A 216 24.30 -1.66 -5.49
C GLN A 216 24.77 -2.94 -4.77
N ARG A 217 23.86 -3.76 -4.29
CA ARG A 217 24.13 -5.05 -3.62
C ARG A 217 23.86 -6.25 -4.51
N ASP A 218 23.69 -6.05 -5.81
CA ASP A 218 23.42 -7.08 -6.83
C ASP A 218 22.15 -7.93 -6.52
N LEU A 219 21.16 -7.37 -5.79
CA LEU A 219 19.91 -8.06 -5.48
C LEU A 219 18.88 -7.96 -6.61
N ILE A 220 19.04 -6.98 -7.50
CA ILE A 220 18.15 -6.79 -8.66
C ILE A 220 18.96 -6.66 -9.95
N GLU A 221 18.30 -7.04 -11.05
CA GLU A 221 18.82 -6.97 -12.40
C GLU A 221 18.00 -5.94 -13.23
N GLN A 222 18.44 -5.67 -14.46
CA GLN A 222 17.78 -4.70 -15.35
C GLN A 222 16.27 -5.03 -15.55
N GLN A 223 15.93 -6.30 -15.70
CA GLN A 223 14.53 -6.73 -15.85
C GLN A 223 13.67 -6.44 -14.61
N ASP A 224 14.27 -6.48 -13.41
CA ASP A 224 13.60 -6.13 -12.16
C ASP A 224 13.32 -4.63 -12.11
N VAL A 225 14.31 -3.81 -12.49
CA VAL A 225 14.16 -2.35 -12.63
C VAL A 225 12.98 -2.01 -13.54
N GLU A 226 12.91 -2.63 -14.71
CA GLU A 226 11.81 -2.42 -15.65
C GLU A 226 10.45 -2.86 -15.07
N ALA A 227 10.43 -3.95 -14.28
CA ALA A 227 9.20 -4.40 -13.60
C ALA A 227 8.73 -3.38 -12.55
N GLY A 228 9.65 -2.80 -11.76
CA GLY A 228 9.35 -1.73 -10.81
C GLY A 228 8.80 -0.47 -11.48
N ILE A 229 9.43 -0.03 -12.58
CA ILE A 229 8.96 1.13 -13.35
C ILE A 229 7.56 0.88 -13.91
N ARG A 230 7.31 -0.33 -14.45
CA ARG A 230 5.97 -0.72 -14.91
C ARG A 230 4.95 -0.72 -13.78
N ALA A 231 5.33 -1.20 -12.58
CA ALA A 231 4.46 -1.23 -11.43
C ALA A 231 4.08 0.19 -10.98
N ALA A 232 5.03 1.10 -10.89
CA ALA A 232 4.78 2.52 -10.58
C ALA A 232 3.78 3.15 -11.57
N GLY A 233 4.02 2.95 -12.88
CA GLY A 233 3.09 3.43 -13.92
C GLY A 233 1.73 2.72 -13.93
N ALA A 234 1.66 1.48 -13.45
CA ALA A 234 0.42 0.68 -13.49
C ALA A 234 -0.66 1.21 -12.54
N VAL A 235 -0.29 1.90 -11.48
CA VAL A 235 -1.19 2.42 -10.44
C VAL A 235 -1.37 3.95 -10.53
N GLY A 236 -1.03 4.59 -11.66
CA GLY A 236 -1.29 6.00 -11.91
C GLY A 236 -2.78 6.30 -12.14
N ASP A 237 -3.24 7.45 -11.64
CA ASP A 237 -4.66 7.85 -11.70
C ASP A 237 -5.23 7.90 -13.11
N ASP A 238 -4.43 8.33 -14.09
CA ASP A 238 -4.84 8.37 -15.49
C ASP A 238 -5.15 6.98 -16.05
N ARG A 239 -4.38 5.97 -15.65
CA ARG A 239 -4.61 4.57 -16.02
C ARG A 239 -5.81 3.99 -15.28
N LEU A 240 -5.91 4.21 -13.97
CA LEU A 240 -7.02 3.74 -13.15
C LEU A 240 -8.36 4.31 -13.64
N GLN A 241 -8.40 5.59 -13.99
CA GLN A 241 -9.60 6.23 -14.55
C GLN A 241 -9.99 5.60 -15.90
N ARG A 242 -9.02 5.36 -16.81
CA ARG A 242 -9.26 4.65 -18.08
C ARG A 242 -9.78 3.23 -17.87
N MET A 243 -9.18 2.47 -16.95
CA MET A 243 -9.63 1.10 -16.63
C MET A 243 -11.04 1.07 -16.06
N ALA A 244 -11.44 2.13 -15.33
CA ALA A 244 -12.79 2.31 -14.83
C ALA A 244 -13.78 2.84 -15.89
N GLY A 245 -13.36 2.98 -17.16
CA GLY A 245 -14.19 3.53 -18.24
C GLY A 245 -14.47 5.03 -18.10
N ARG A 246 -13.67 5.76 -17.31
CA ARG A 246 -13.83 7.20 -17.07
C ARG A 246 -12.94 8.01 -17.99
N ARG A 247 -13.35 9.26 -18.24
CA ARG A 247 -12.48 10.25 -18.86
C ARG A 247 -11.36 10.62 -17.89
N VAL A 248 -10.14 10.76 -18.40
CA VAL A 248 -8.99 11.21 -17.61
C VAL A 248 -9.21 12.67 -17.19
N SER A 249 -9.08 12.93 -15.90
CA SER A 249 -9.37 14.21 -15.24
C SER A 249 -8.23 14.52 -14.27
N PRO A 250 -7.17 15.21 -14.74
CA PRO A 250 -5.96 15.47 -13.94
C PRO A 250 -6.22 16.24 -12.65
N GLU A 251 -7.24 17.11 -12.62
CA GLU A 251 -7.68 17.86 -11.45
C GLU A 251 -8.19 16.97 -10.30
N ASN A 252 -8.57 15.73 -10.61
CA ASN A 252 -9.02 14.74 -9.64
C ASN A 252 -7.95 13.72 -9.28
N PHE A 253 -6.71 13.92 -9.71
CA PHE A 253 -5.62 13.02 -9.33
C PHE A 253 -5.26 13.21 -7.84
N THR A 254 -5.08 12.11 -7.17
CA THR A 254 -4.60 12.04 -5.78
C THR A 254 -3.28 11.29 -5.66
N HIS A 255 -2.94 10.46 -6.67
CA HIS A 255 -1.70 9.67 -6.71
C HIS A 255 -0.75 10.12 -7.83
N GLY A 256 -1.23 10.93 -8.77
CA GLY A 256 -0.45 11.36 -9.92
C GLY A 256 -0.62 10.45 -11.15
N SER A 257 -0.12 10.91 -12.28
CA SER A 257 -0.17 10.16 -13.53
C SER A 257 0.85 9.02 -13.56
N SER A 258 0.57 8.00 -14.39
CA SER A 258 1.49 6.89 -14.68
C SER A 258 2.91 7.36 -15.02
N ALA A 259 3.02 8.42 -15.83
CA ALA A 259 4.31 8.97 -16.25
C ALA A 259 5.04 9.62 -15.08
N GLN A 260 4.36 10.42 -14.26
CA GLN A 260 4.95 11.08 -13.10
C GLN A 260 5.45 10.05 -12.07
N ARG A 261 4.64 9.04 -11.75
CA ARG A 261 5.02 8.00 -10.81
C ARG A 261 6.25 7.23 -11.26
N ALA A 262 6.28 6.79 -12.53
CA ALA A 262 7.43 6.13 -13.11
C ALA A 262 8.69 7.02 -13.12
N GLU A 263 8.56 8.30 -13.46
CA GLU A 263 9.67 9.28 -13.45
C GLU A 263 10.27 9.46 -12.06
N TRP A 264 9.43 9.66 -11.03
CA TRP A 264 9.92 9.86 -9.67
C TRP A 264 10.56 8.60 -9.09
N PHE A 265 10.00 7.42 -9.36
CA PHE A 265 10.65 6.16 -9.01
C PHE A 265 12.02 6.01 -9.67
N GLN A 266 12.11 6.28 -10.98
CA GLN A 266 13.39 6.25 -11.71
C GLN A 266 14.42 7.25 -11.17
N ARG A 267 13.98 8.45 -10.76
CA ARG A 267 14.84 9.48 -10.17
C ARG A 267 15.50 8.98 -8.89
N GLY A 268 14.72 8.41 -7.98
CA GLY A 268 15.24 7.80 -6.75
C GLY A 268 16.19 6.64 -7.04
N LEU A 269 15.80 5.77 -7.98
CA LEU A 269 16.57 4.60 -8.38
C LEU A 269 17.93 4.99 -9.01
N ALA A 270 17.97 6.04 -9.82
CA ALA A 270 19.20 6.50 -10.46
C ALA A 270 20.13 7.22 -9.49
N SER A 271 19.60 8.02 -8.57
CA SER A 271 20.40 8.85 -7.67
C SER A 271 20.81 8.13 -6.38
N GLY A 272 19.92 7.34 -5.80
CA GLY A 272 20.08 6.79 -4.44
C GLY A 272 20.14 7.86 -3.33
N ASP A 273 19.77 9.10 -3.64
CA ASP A 273 19.94 10.30 -2.81
C ASP A 273 18.57 10.83 -2.34
N LEU A 274 18.36 10.89 -1.02
CA LEU A 274 17.14 11.40 -0.41
C LEU A 274 16.82 12.85 -0.84
N ALA A 275 17.84 13.68 -1.06
CA ALA A 275 17.66 15.08 -1.45
C ALA A 275 17.01 15.22 -2.85
N GLN A 276 17.16 14.23 -3.72
CA GLN A 276 16.53 14.22 -5.05
C GLN A 276 15.01 13.92 -4.98
N CYS A 277 14.51 13.50 -3.82
CA CYS A 277 13.09 13.19 -3.63
C CYS A 277 12.25 14.38 -3.14
N ASN A 278 12.74 15.60 -3.24
CA ASN A 278 12.00 16.79 -2.82
C ASN A 278 10.94 17.21 -3.86
N THR A 279 9.72 16.67 -3.76
CA THR A 279 8.57 17.03 -4.61
C THR A 279 7.92 18.37 -4.23
N PHE A 280 8.37 19.00 -3.14
CA PHE A 280 7.84 20.26 -2.61
C PHE A 280 8.75 21.47 -2.90
N ALA A 281 9.87 21.29 -3.63
CA ALA A 281 10.73 22.38 -4.05
C ALA A 281 9.96 23.37 -4.94
N GLY A 282 10.12 24.67 -4.67
CA GLY A 282 9.50 25.75 -5.44
C GLY A 282 8.17 26.28 -4.90
N ARG A 283 7.82 25.94 -3.66
CA ARG A 283 6.75 26.60 -2.91
C ARG A 283 7.29 27.69 -2.00
#